data_91e013a8cf1aa03112931c3bc32384b0
#
_entry.id   91e013a8cf1aa03112931c3bc32384b0
#
_cell.length_a   1.000
_cell.length_b   1.000
_cell.length_c   1.000
_cell.angle_alpha   90.00
_cell.angle_beta   90.00
_cell.angle_gamma   90.00
#
_symmetry.space_group_name_H-M   'P 1'
#
loop_
_entity.id
_entity.type
_entity.pdbx_description
1 polymer ?
#
loop_
_entity_poly.entity_id
_entity_poly.type
_entity_poly.pdbx_seq_one_letter_code
_entity_poly.pdbx_strand_id
1 'polypeptide(L)'
;LAGLGFGFIEIGTITPRPQAGNPQPRLFRIPEAKAIINRMGFNNDGVDQLIENVKAAKFKGVLGINIGKNADTPVEDAVSDYLICLEKVYQYATYVTVNISSPNTKNLRSLQSGDALTELLQTLKARQLALAQQYSRYVPLVLKVAPDLSTEDIDFIAAQLLQFKIDGLIVTN
;
A
#
# COMPACT_ATOMS: atom_id res chain seq x y z
N LEU A 1 -19.97 1.70 0.90
CA LEU A 1 -19.34 1.07 2.08
C LEU A 1 -19.47 1.96 3.32
N ALA A 2 -19.18 3.26 3.22
CA ALA A 2 -19.25 4.18 4.38
C ALA A 2 -20.60 4.12 5.12
N GLY A 3 -21.71 4.00 4.39
CA GLY A 3 -23.06 3.89 4.97
C GLY A 3 -23.37 2.55 5.65
N LEU A 4 -22.45 1.58 5.63
CA LEU A 4 -22.62 0.26 6.25
C LEU A 4 -22.09 0.19 7.70
N GLY A 5 -21.61 1.30 8.26
CA GLY A 5 -21.17 1.37 9.65
C GLY A 5 -19.73 0.93 9.91
N PHE A 6 -18.88 0.84 8.88
CA PHE A 6 -17.45 0.60 9.08
C PHE A 6 -16.78 1.81 9.75
N GLY A 7 -15.91 1.56 10.73
CA GLY A 7 -15.19 2.60 11.45
C GLY A 7 -14.16 3.34 10.60
N PHE A 8 -13.61 2.68 9.57
CA PHE A 8 -12.70 3.25 8.58
C PHE A 8 -12.84 2.52 7.24
N ILE A 9 -12.32 3.13 6.18
CA ILE A 9 -12.28 2.54 4.84
C ILE A 9 -10.86 2.65 4.32
N GLU A 10 -10.35 1.57 3.74
CA GLU A 10 -9.12 1.58 2.98
C GLU A 10 -9.43 1.34 1.49
N ILE A 11 -8.89 2.18 0.62
CA ILE A 11 -9.03 2.09 -0.83
C ILE A 11 -7.68 1.82 -1.49
N GLY A 12 -7.68 1.19 -2.65
CA GLY A 12 -6.47 0.79 -3.39
C GLY A 12 -6.43 -0.74 -3.57
N THR A 13 -5.27 -1.30 -3.91
CA THR A 13 -3.95 -0.67 -4.04
C THR A 13 -3.91 0.18 -5.28
N ILE A 14 -3.38 1.38 -5.15
CA ILE A 14 -3.17 2.33 -6.24
C ILE A 14 -1.70 2.33 -6.68
N THR A 15 -1.46 2.54 -7.95
CA THR A 15 -0.13 2.68 -8.54
C THR A 15 0.00 4.04 -9.23
N PRO A 16 1.23 4.55 -9.50
CA PRO A 16 1.40 5.84 -10.17
C PRO A 16 0.65 5.93 -11.48
N ARG A 17 0.80 4.92 -12.34
CA ARG A 17 0.14 4.84 -13.64
C ARG A 17 -1.03 3.85 -13.60
N PRO A 18 -2.06 4.03 -14.47
CA PRO A 18 -3.10 3.02 -14.67
C PRO A 18 -2.50 1.68 -15.07
N GLN A 19 -3.14 0.59 -14.63
CA GLN A 19 -2.81 -0.76 -15.11
C GLN A 19 -4.02 -1.67 -15.07
N ALA A 20 -4.12 -2.55 -16.08
CA ALA A 20 -5.26 -3.45 -16.24
C ALA A 20 -5.32 -4.56 -15.16
N GLY A 21 -4.18 -4.84 -14.52
CA GLY A 21 -4.01 -6.02 -13.66
C GLY A 21 -3.86 -7.32 -14.46
N ASN A 22 -3.99 -8.44 -13.77
CA ASN A 22 -3.85 -9.76 -14.39
C ASN A 22 -5.03 -10.11 -15.31
N PRO A 23 -4.84 -11.00 -16.33
CA PRO A 23 -5.91 -11.45 -17.21
C PRO A 23 -7.07 -12.11 -16.45
N GLN A 24 -8.28 -11.93 -16.95
CA GLN A 24 -9.48 -12.61 -16.46
C GLN A 24 -9.55 -14.07 -16.96
N PRO A 25 -10.18 -14.99 -16.20
CA PRO A 25 -10.78 -14.80 -14.87
C PRO A 25 -9.71 -14.65 -13.79
N ARG A 26 -9.96 -13.77 -12.82
CA ARG A 26 -8.98 -13.41 -11.78
C ARG A 26 -9.55 -13.35 -10.36
N LEU A 27 -10.81 -13.72 -10.20
CA LEU A 27 -11.49 -13.83 -8.91
C LEU A 27 -12.36 -15.10 -8.92
N PHE A 28 -12.18 -15.95 -7.92
CA PHE A 28 -12.84 -17.25 -7.83
C PHE A 28 -13.48 -17.40 -6.46
N ARG A 29 -14.75 -17.76 -6.41
CA ARG A 29 -15.47 -18.07 -5.18
C ARG A 29 -15.42 -19.57 -4.92
N ILE A 30 -15.22 -19.95 -3.66
CA ILE A 30 -15.29 -21.33 -3.18
C ILE A 30 -16.35 -21.37 -2.08
N PRO A 31 -17.66 -21.48 -2.43
CA PRO A 31 -18.76 -21.39 -1.46
C PRO A 31 -18.65 -22.42 -0.34
N GLU A 32 -18.22 -23.63 -0.65
CA GLU A 32 -18.09 -24.74 0.30
C GLU A 32 -17.06 -24.43 1.40
N ALA A 33 -15.99 -23.71 1.06
CA ALA A 33 -14.97 -23.26 1.98
C ALA A 33 -15.22 -21.84 2.54
N LYS A 34 -16.31 -21.19 2.14
CA LYS A 34 -16.60 -19.76 2.43
C LYS A 34 -15.40 -18.87 2.12
N ALA A 35 -14.70 -19.15 1.01
CA ALA A 35 -13.45 -18.51 0.63
C ALA A 35 -13.53 -17.85 -0.76
N ILE A 36 -12.61 -16.90 -0.96
CA ILE A 36 -12.39 -16.25 -2.26
C ILE A 36 -10.90 -16.31 -2.57
N ILE A 37 -10.55 -16.77 -3.78
CA ILE A 37 -9.20 -16.70 -4.31
C ILE A 37 -9.16 -15.61 -5.36
N ASN A 38 -8.12 -14.80 -5.35
CA ASN A 38 -7.92 -13.79 -6.38
C ASN A 38 -6.47 -13.71 -6.87
N ARG A 39 -6.33 -13.22 -8.10
CA ARG A 39 -5.07 -12.83 -8.73
C ARG A 39 -5.23 -11.48 -9.43
N MET A 40 -5.70 -10.46 -8.72
CA MET A 40 -6.12 -9.17 -9.29
C MET A 40 -4.95 -8.42 -9.97
N GLY A 41 -3.77 -8.37 -9.35
CA GLY A 41 -2.61 -7.69 -9.92
C GLY A 41 -2.71 -6.17 -9.91
N PHE A 42 -3.37 -5.61 -8.89
CA PHE A 42 -3.54 -4.16 -8.70
C PHE A 42 -4.16 -3.44 -9.90
N ASN A 43 -5.26 -3.97 -10.46
CA ASN A 43 -6.00 -3.26 -11.50
C ASN A 43 -6.53 -1.93 -10.96
N ASN A 44 -6.16 -0.84 -11.60
CA ASN A 44 -6.53 0.51 -11.16
C ASN A 44 -6.32 1.55 -12.27
N ASP A 45 -6.93 2.72 -12.12
CA ASP A 45 -6.91 3.82 -13.09
C ASP A 45 -5.82 4.85 -12.79
N GLY A 46 -4.85 4.53 -11.93
CA GLY A 46 -3.75 5.41 -11.55
C GLY A 46 -4.11 6.39 -10.43
N VAL A 47 -3.06 6.90 -9.77
CA VAL A 47 -3.19 7.73 -8.58
C VAL A 47 -3.93 9.04 -8.83
N ASP A 48 -3.80 9.62 -10.01
CA ASP A 48 -4.47 10.89 -10.35
C ASP A 48 -5.99 10.70 -10.41
N GLN A 49 -6.47 9.63 -11.04
CA GLN A 49 -7.90 9.32 -11.08
C GLN A 49 -8.46 8.98 -9.68
N LEU A 50 -7.67 8.28 -8.86
CA LEU A 50 -8.06 8.01 -7.48
C LEU A 50 -8.30 9.31 -6.71
N ILE A 51 -7.42 10.31 -6.85
CA ILE A 51 -7.55 11.60 -6.18
C ILE A 51 -8.83 12.32 -6.60
N GLU A 52 -9.15 12.33 -7.88
CA GLU A 52 -10.40 12.94 -8.36
C GLU A 52 -11.63 12.22 -7.77
N ASN A 53 -11.59 10.89 -7.70
CA ASN A 53 -12.67 10.12 -7.09
C ASN A 53 -12.80 10.40 -5.58
N VAL A 54 -11.69 10.55 -4.86
CA VAL A 54 -11.69 10.89 -3.42
C VAL A 54 -12.28 12.28 -3.19
N LYS A 55 -11.90 13.26 -4.00
CA LYS A 55 -12.47 14.63 -3.94
C LYS A 55 -13.98 14.61 -4.19
N ALA A 56 -14.41 13.90 -5.22
CA ALA A 56 -15.82 13.78 -5.59
C ALA A 56 -16.66 13.07 -4.52
N ALA A 57 -16.10 12.07 -3.85
CA ALA A 57 -16.79 11.28 -2.81
C ALA A 57 -17.11 12.09 -1.54
N LYS A 58 -16.36 13.16 -1.25
CA LYS A 58 -16.53 14.03 -0.06
C LYS A 58 -16.63 13.24 1.25
N PHE A 59 -15.95 12.09 1.34
CA PHE A 59 -15.97 11.24 2.52
C PHE A 59 -15.31 11.95 3.71
N LYS A 60 -15.95 11.90 4.90
CA LYS A 60 -15.53 12.60 6.11
C LYS A 60 -14.97 11.69 7.20
N GLY A 61 -14.98 10.37 6.97
CA GLY A 61 -14.46 9.37 7.90
C GLY A 61 -12.96 9.15 7.77
N VAL A 62 -12.45 8.16 8.49
CA VAL A 62 -11.06 7.72 8.41
C VAL A 62 -10.84 6.99 7.08
N LEU A 63 -9.98 7.55 6.24
CA LEU A 63 -9.64 7.04 4.90
C LEU A 63 -8.19 6.60 4.84
N GLY A 64 -7.97 5.30 4.74
CA GLY A 64 -6.69 4.72 4.36
C GLY A 64 -6.53 4.71 2.84
N ILE A 65 -5.34 5.05 2.35
CA ILE A 65 -5.00 4.87 0.93
C ILE A 65 -3.81 3.93 0.83
N ASN A 66 -4.06 2.79 0.18
CA ASN A 66 -3.10 1.72 -0.02
C ASN A 66 -2.34 1.96 -1.32
N ILE A 67 -1.02 2.11 -1.24
CA ILE A 67 -0.14 2.42 -2.36
C ILE A 67 0.77 1.24 -2.71
N GLY A 68 1.10 1.12 -3.98
CA GLY A 68 1.95 0.05 -4.48
C GLY A 68 2.71 0.43 -5.75
N LYS A 69 3.56 -0.49 -6.18
CA LYS A 69 4.37 -0.38 -7.39
C LYS A 69 3.59 -0.84 -8.63
N ASN A 70 3.75 -0.18 -9.78
CA ASN A 70 3.30 -0.68 -11.07
C ASN A 70 3.93 -2.05 -11.41
N ALA A 71 3.21 -2.88 -12.13
CA ALA A 71 3.67 -4.23 -12.50
C ALA A 71 4.90 -4.20 -13.41
N ASP A 72 5.01 -3.20 -14.29
CA ASP A 72 6.08 -2.99 -15.25
C ASP A 72 7.28 -2.21 -14.70
N THR A 73 7.18 -1.60 -13.52
CA THR A 73 8.31 -0.97 -12.85
C THR A 73 9.26 -2.05 -12.31
N PRO A 74 10.56 -2.02 -12.63
CA PRO A 74 11.54 -2.91 -12.02
C PRO A 74 11.54 -2.82 -10.49
N VAL A 75 11.95 -3.87 -9.80
CA VAL A 75 11.93 -3.88 -8.32
C VAL A 75 12.95 -2.90 -7.74
N GLU A 76 14.07 -2.72 -8.40
CA GLU A 76 15.11 -1.74 -8.08
C GLU A 76 14.62 -0.28 -8.14
N ASP A 77 13.60 0.00 -8.95
CA ASP A 77 12.97 1.31 -9.10
C ASP A 77 11.69 1.45 -8.26
N ALA A 78 11.35 0.43 -7.47
CA ALA A 78 10.09 0.39 -6.73
C ALA A 78 9.87 1.62 -5.84
N VAL A 79 10.92 2.09 -5.17
CA VAL A 79 10.88 3.24 -4.26
C VAL A 79 10.29 4.47 -4.93
N SER A 80 10.60 4.70 -6.22
CA SER A 80 10.08 5.84 -6.98
C SER A 80 8.55 5.81 -7.10
N ASP A 81 7.97 4.65 -7.37
CA ASP A 81 6.52 4.47 -7.49
C ASP A 81 5.80 4.74 -6.16
N TYR A 82 6.35 4.24 -5.05
CA TYR A 82 5.81 4.52 -3.72
C TYR A 82 5.90 6.00 -3.36
N LEU A 83 7.01 6.68 -3.69
CA LEU A 83 7.18 8.13 -3.47
C LEU A 83 6.14 8.94 -4.25
N ILE A 84 5.98 8.65 -5.55
CA ILE A 84 4.98 9.34 -6.39
C ILE A 84 3.58 9.21 -5.80
N CYS A 85 3.20 7.99 -5.40
CA CYS A 85 1.91 7.77 -4.79
C CYS A 85 1.80 8.49 -3.44
N LEU A 86 2.78 8.36 -2.53
CA LEU A 86 2.78 8.99 -1.22
C LEU A 86 2.58 10.50 -1.32
N GLU A 87 3.36 11.16 -2.18
CA GLU A 87 3.28 12.61 -2.39
C GLU A 87 1.89 13.06 -2.83
N LYS A 88 1.32 12.35 -3.80
CA LYS A 88 0.02 12.70 -4.36
C LYS A 88 -1.15 12.44 -3.40
N VAL A 89 -1.12 11.33 -2.65
CA VAL A 89 -2.24 10.97 -1.76
C VAL A 89 -2.18 11.63 -0.39
N TYR A 90 -1.04 12.20 0.01
CA TYR A 90 -0.76 12.64 1.38
C TYR A 90 -1.85 13.56 1.96
N GLN A 91 -2.31 14.53 1.17
CA GLN A 91 -3.33 15.49 1.61
C GLN A 91 -4.72 14.88 1.79
N TYR A 92 -4.98 13.74 1.16
CA TYR A 92 -6.31 13.12 1.08
C TYR A 92 -6.47 11.94 2.03
N ALA A 93 -5.37 11.34 2.45
CA ALA A 93 -5.38 10.17 3.32
C ALA A 93 -5.42 10.54 4.79
N THR A 94 -6.10 9.73 5.61
CA THR A 94 -5.96 9.76 7.07
C THR A 94 -4.75 8.95 7.51
N TYR A 95 -4.44 7.87 6.80
CA TYR A 95 -3.19 7.10 6.87
C TYR A 95 -2.86 6.53 5.49
N VAL A 96 -1.59 6.19 5.25
CA VAL A 96 -1.14 5.58 4.01
C VAL A 96 -0.60 4.19 4.28
N THR A 97 -1.10 3.19 3.54
CA THR A 97 -0.60 1.81 3.61
C THR A 97 0.40 1.54 2.50
N VAL A 98 1.62 1.22 2.86
CA VAL A 98 2.69 0.78 1.95
C VAL A 98 2.55 -0.73 1.74
N ASN A 99 2.04 -1.15 0.58
CA ASN A 99 1.72 -2.54 0.30
C ASN A 99 2.88 -3.26 -0.41
N ILE A 100 3.58 -4.11 0.32
CA ILE A 100 4.64 -4.98 -0.22
C ILE A 100 4.26 -6.47 -0.14
N SER A 101 2.98 -6.78 0.13
CA SER A 101 2.51 -8.12 0.47
C SER A 101 1.94 -8.92 -0.71
N SER A 102 1.62 -8.29 -1.85
CA SER A 102 0.89 -8.96 -2.92
C SER A 102 1.72 -10.03 -3.61
N PRO A 103 1.21 -11.27 -3.73
CA PRO A 103 1.84 -12.31 -4.54
C PRO A 103 1.56 -12.13 -6.03
N ASN A 104 0.64 -11.24 -6.39
CA ASN A 104 0.11 -11.08 -7.74
C ASN A 104 0.85 -10.00 -8.56
N THR A 105 1.86 -9.38 -7.97
CA THR A 105 2.76 -8.44 -8.63
C THR A 105 4.17 -9.02 -8.62
N LYS A 106 4.77 -9.13 -9.81
CA LYS A 106 6.08 -9.76 -9.99
C LYS A 106 7.14 -9.15 -9.06
N ASN A 107 7.84 -9.99 -8.34
CA ASN A 107 8.94 -9.65 -7.42
C ASN A 107 8.60 -8.64 -6.31
N LEU A 108 7.33 -8.29 -6.08
CA LEU A 108 6.96 -7.31 -5.06
C LEU A 108 7.40 -7.76 -3.66
N ARG A 109 7.28 -9.04 -3.36
CA ARG A 109 7.62 -9.60 -2.05
C ARG A 109 9.13 -9.58 -1.74
N SER A 110 10.00 -9.40 -2.74
CA SER A 110 11.43 -9.21 -2.48
C SER A 110 11.71 -7.90 -1.74
N LEU A 111 10.76 -6.97 -1.70
CA LEU A 111 10.83 -5.75 -0.88
C LEU A 111 10.62 -6.02 0.62
N GLN A 112 10.31 -7.24 1.05
CA GLN A 112 10.05 -7.57 2.46
C GLN A 112 11.32 -7.92 3.24
N SER A 113 12.48 -7.95 2.60
CA SER A 113 13.75 -8.38 3.24
C SER A 113 14.94 -7.56 2.77
N GLY A 114 16.02 -7.62 3.56
CA GLY A 114 17.33 -7.06 3.22
C GLY A 114 17.34 -5.56 3.00
N ASP A 115 18.32 -5.13 2.20
CA ASP A 115 18.57 -3.71 1.93
C ASP A 115 17.41 -3.02 1.22
N ALA A 116 16.63 -3.76 0.42
CA ALA A 116 15.48 -3.22 -0.30
C ALA A 116 14.38 -2.71 0.66
N LEU A 117 14.09 -3.43 1.74
CA LEU A 117 13.15 -2.95 2.76
C LEU A 117 13.70 -1.74 3.50
N THR A 118 14.99 -1.80 3.87
CA THR A 118 15.66 -0.72 4.59
C THR A 118 15.61 0.58 3.78
N GLU A 119 15.99 0.55 2.52
CA GLU A 119 15.97 1.70 1.62
C GLU A 119 14.54 2.26 1.44
N LEU A 120 13.56 1.37 1.20
CA LEU A 120 12.17 1.76 1.05
C LEU A 120 11.65 2.51 2.29
N LEU A 121 11.82 1.93 3.48
CA LEU A 121 11.31 2.52 4.71
C LEU A 121 12.02 3.81 5.08
N GLN A 122 13.35 3.87 4.93
CA GLN A 122 14.14 5.07 5.17
C GLN A 122 13.67 6.22 4.28
N THR A 123 13.54 5.95 2.99
CA THR A 123 13.17 6.96 1.99
C THR A 123 11.74 7.46 2.20
N LEU A 124 10.79 6.55 2.42
CA LEU A 124 9.40 6.93 2.66
C LEU A 124 9.23 7.69 3.97
N LYS A 125 9.95 7.30 5.03
CA LYS A 125 9.90 8.03 6.30
C LYS A 125 10.46 9.43 6.19
N ALA A 126 11.59 9.60 5.51
CA ALA A 126 12.15 10.93 5.25
C ALA A 126 11.16 11.81 4.47
N ARG A 127 10.50 11.23 3.44
CA ARG A 127 9.50 11.97 2.66
C ARG A 127 8.24 12.28 3.46
N GLN A 128 7.74 11.36 4.29
CA GLN A 128 6.62 11.59 5.20
C GLN A 128 6.88 12.79 6.10
N LEU A 129 8.06 12.88 6.71
CA LEU A 129 8.42 14.00 7.60
C LEU A 129 8.47 15.33 6.85
N ALA A 130 9.02 15.35 5.64
CA ALA A 130 9.03 16.54 4.80
C ALA A 130 7.60 16.99 4.43
N LEU A 131 6.74 16.06 4.06
CA LEU A 131 5.33 16.33 3.75
C LEU A 131 4.54 16.80 5.01
N ALA A 132 4.86 16.23 6.18
CA ALA A 132 4.25 16.66 7.43
C ALA A 132 4.56 18.12 7.76
N GLN A 133 5.78 18.56 7.51
CA GLN A 133 6.17 19.97 7.64
C GLN A 133 5.47 20.85 6.59
N GLN A 134 5.50 20.41 5.33
CA GLN A 134 4.91 21.15 4.21
C GLN A 134 3.42 21.41 4.40
N TYR A 135 2.67 20.41 4.89
CA TYR A 135 1.22 20.48 5.04
C TYR A 135 0.76 20.76 6.48
N SER A 136 1.70 20.97 7.41
CA SER A 136 1.41 21.14 8.85
C SER A 136 0.46 20.04 9.40
N ARG A 137 0.61 18.81 8.87
CA ARG A 137 -0.25 17.65 9.18
C ARG A 137 0.55 16.37 9.08
N TYR A 138 0.54 15.59 10.16
CA TYR A 138 1.15 14.25 10.16
C TYR A 138 0.14 13.22 9.67
N VAL A 139 0.52 12.43 8.63
CA VAL A 139 -0.26 11.31 8.11
C VAL A 139 0.53 10.02 8.38
N PRO A 140 0.01 9.10 9.22
CA PRO A 140 0.69 7.86 9.54
C PRO A 140 1.01 6.99 8.32
N LEU A 141 2.19 6.37 8.33
CA LEU A 141 2.59 5.32 7.39
C LEU A 141 2.44 3.94 8.03
N VAL A 142 1.75 3.03 7.36
CA VAL A 142 1.53 1.65 7.79
C VAL A 142 2.10 0.70 6.77
N LEU A 143 2.95 -0.25 7.19
CA LEU A 143 3.48 -1.28 6.31
C LEU A 143 2.53 -2.48 6.25
N LYS A 144 2.22 -3.00 5.04
CA LYS A 144 1.41 -4.22 4.89
C LYS A 144 2.25 -5.36 4.32
N VAL A 145 2.33 -6.47 5.08
CA VAL A 145 3.19 -7.62 4.81
C VAL A 145 2.39 -8.88 4.47
N ALA A 146 3.06 -9.86 3.87
CA ALA A 146 2.49 -11.15 3.50
C ALA A 146 2.36 -12.10 4.70
N PRO A 147 1.46 -13.11 4.65
CA PRO A 147 1.22 -14.03 5.78
C PRO A 147 2.26 -15.16 5.90
N ASP A 148 3.07 -15.38 4.88
CA ASP A 148 3.98 -16.53 4.73
C ASP A 148 5.45 -16.13 4.89
N LEU A 149 5.72 -15.25 5.88
CA LEU A 149 7.07 -14.83 6.27
C LEU A 149 7.73 -15.87 7.17
N SER A 150 9.05 -16.01 7.06
CA SER A 150 9.86 -16.75 8.05
C SER A 150 9.96 -15.99 9.38
N THR A 151 10.37 -16.67 10.44
CA THR A 151 10.60 -16.01 11.74
C THR A 151 11.68 -14.94 11.61
N GLU A 152 12.73 -15.22 10.85
CA GLU A 152 13.84 -14.31 10.60
C GLU A 152 13.38 -13.04 9.85
N ASP A 153 12.48 -13.20 8.86
CA ASP A 153 11.89 -12.05 8.15
C ASP A 153 11.02 -11.22 9.09
N ILE A 154 10.23 -11.85 9.95
CA ILE A 154 9.39 -11.16 10.93
C ILE A 154 10.25 -10.33 11.89
N ASP A 155 11.31 -10.92 12.45
CA ASP A 155 12.22 -10.24 13.36
C ASP A 155 12.94 -9.07 12.65
N PHE A 156 13.38 -9.28 11.42
CA PHE A 156 14.00 -8.24 10.62
C PHE A 156 13.03 -7.08 10.34
N ILE A 157 11.81 -7.38 9.88
CA ILE A 157 10.78 -6.36 9.62
C ILE A 157 10.47 -5.59 10.90
N ALA A 158 10.28 -6.27 12.03
CA ALA A 158 10.01 -5.63 13.31
C ALA A 158 11.13 -4.64 13.71
N ALA A 159 12.39 -5.06 13.56
CA ALA A 159 13.55 -4.20 13.81
C ALA A 159 13.56 -2.96 12.90
N GLN A 160 13.28 -3.12 11.60
CA GLN A 160 13.20 -2.01 10.65
C GLN A 160 12.07 -1.02 10.97
N LEU A 161 10.89 -1.54 11.34
CA LEU A 161 9.75 -0.70 11.73
C LEU A 161 10.07 0.17 12.95
N LEU A 162 10.75 -0.39 13.94
CA LEU A 162 11.20 0.33 15.13
C LEU A 162 12.29 1.36 14.79
N GLN A 163 13.29 0.95 14.00
CA GLN A 163 14.40 1.81 13.59
C GLN A 163 13.92 3.06 12.85
N PHE A 164 13.03 2.90 11.87
CA PHE A 164 12.52 4.02 11.08
C PHE A 164 11.25 4.64 11.65
N LYS A 165 10.77 4.19 12.82
CA LYS A 165 9.57 4.70 13.47
C LYS A 165 8.36 4.71 12.52
N ILE A 166 8.13 3.59 11.86
CA ILE A 166 6.92 3.38 11.04
C ILE A 166 5.73 3.24 11.99
N ASP A 167 4.62 3.86 11.65
CA ASP A 167 3.52 4.11 12.57
C ASP A 167 2.64 2.89 12.82
N GLY A 168 2.66 1.91 11.93
CA GLY A 168 1.84 0.70 12.07
C GLY A 168 2.22 -0.43 11.13
N LEU A 169 1.67 -1.61 11.43
CA LEU A 169 1.84 -2.83 10.64
C LEU A 169 0.47 -3.47 10.39
N ILE A 170 0.20 -3.84 9.13
CA ILE A 170 -0.96 -4.65 8.77
C ILE A 170 -0.50 -6.09 8.49
N VAL A 171 -0.96 -7.01 9.28
CA VAL A 171 -0.82 -8.45 9.14
C VAL A 171 -2.23 -9.05 9.01
N THR A 172 -2.63 -9.46 7.84
CA THR A 172 -1.94 -9.65 6.56
C THR A 172 -2.93 -9.48 5.39
N ASN A 173 -2.71 -10.21 4.31
CA ASN A 173 -3.64 -10.23 3.18
C ASN A 173 -5.00 -10.83 3.55
#